data_caf6e8793f9dc9560bc843c9b16b8661
#
_entry.id   caf6e8793f9dc9560bc843c9b16b8661
#
_cell.length_a   1.000
_cell.length_b   1.000
_cell.length_c   1.000
_cell.angle_alpha   90.00
_cell.angle_beta   90.00
_cell.angle_gamma   90.00
#
_symmetry.space_group_name_H-M   'P 1'
#
loop_
_entity.id
_entity.type
_entity.pdbx_description
1 polymer ?
#
loop_
_entity_poly.entity_id
_entity_poly.type
_entity_poly.pdbx_seq_one_letter_code
_entity_poly.pdbx_strand_id
1 'polypeptide(L)'
;MVTGASRGIGAATARLLAERGAAVAVNYHTDKDAAETLVAAIEAAGGRALALQADVTDAARAADLVARAERELGPVDILVANAIGVGARAGRPSPLLRTAPEDALAVVDAQLRAFLHPVRLVVPGMVERGRGTVVAVGASLSRRSPEGFGTLSMAKSALDAAVRTLAREVGPAGVRVNLVAPGLILSELATHIPEPVRAANAARTAVRRNGTPEDVAHTVAFLASEEASYLTGGYLLVDGGTAML
;
A
#
# COMPACT_ATOMS: atom_id res chain seq x y z
N MET A 1 -9.27 6.50 2.35
CA MET A 1 -8.53 6.78 1.10
C MET A 1 -7.53 5.66 0.83
N VAL A 2 -7.47 5.15 -0.43
CA VAL A 2 -6.51 4.12 -0.85
C VAL A 2 -5.68 4.68 -2.01
N THR A 3 -4.36 4.78 -1.86
CA THR A 3 -3.48 5.27 -2.93
C THR A 3 -3.08 4.14 -3.88
N GLY A 4 -2.98 4.43 -5.19
CA GLY A 4 -2.69 3.42 -6.21
C GLY A 4 -3.74 2.32 -6.27
N ALA A 5 -5.02 2.68 -6.26
CA ALA A 5 -6.15 1.76 -6.07
C ALA A 5 -6.83 1.32 -7.37
N SER A 6 -6.32 1.66 -8.55
CA SER A 6 -6.96 1.28 -9.82
C SER A 6 -6.89 -0.23 -10.12
N ARG A 7 -5.93 -0.96 -9.51
CA ARG A 7 -5.72 -2.40 -9.75
C ARG A 7 -5.05 -3.11 -8.58
N GLY A 8 -4.95 -4.43 -8.65
CA GLY A 8 -4.21 -5.28 -7.73
C GLY A 8 -4.64 -5.12 -6.27
N ILE A 9 -3.67 -5.08 -5.36
CA ILE A 9 -3.90 -4.99 -3.91
C ILE A 9 -4.74 -3.76 -3.55
N GLY A 10 -4.46 -2.61 -4.17
CA GLY A 10 -5.19 -1.37 -3.91
C GLY A 10 -6.67 -1.48 -4.29
N ALA A 11 -6.98 -2.07 -5.44
CA ALA A 11 -8.37 -2.24 -5.90
C ALA A 11 -9.13 -3.25 -5.02
N ALA A 12 -8.53 -4.40 -4.70
CA ALA A 12 -9.13 -5.37 -3.79
C ALA A 12 -9.38 -4.77 -2.41
N THR A 13 -8.44 -3.96 -1.90
CA THR A 13 -8.58 -3.25 -0.63
C THR A 13 -9.72 -2.21 -0.68
N ALA A 14 -9.78 -1.40 -1.74
CA ALA A 14 -10.82 -0.39 -1.90
C ALA A 14 -12.21 -1.02 -1.93
N ARG A 15 -12.37 -2.12 -2.69
CA ARG A 15 -13.63 -2.89 -2.76
C ARG A 15 -14.03 -3.42 -1.39
N LEU A 16 -13.12 -4.12 -0.70
CA LEU A 16 -13.41 -4.72 0.59
C LEU A 16 -13.74 -3.68 1.67
N LEU A 17 -13.06 -2.53 1.67
CA LEU A 17 -13.39 -1.44 2.60
C LEU A 17 -14.78 -0.85 2.31
N ALA A 18 -15.14 -0.70 1.03
CA ALA A 18 -16.49 -0.24 0.64
C ALA A 18 -17.57 -1.25 1.04
N GLU A 19 -17.35 -2.55 0.85
CA GLU A 19 -18.22 -3.63 1.31
C GLU A 19 -18.44 -3.61 2.82
N ARG A 20 -17.44 -3.13 3.59
CA ARG A 20 -17.53 -2.92 5.03
C ARG A 20 -18.12 -1.56 5.42
N GLY A 21 -18.68 -0.81 4.48
CA GLY A 21 -19.41 0.43 4.71
C GLY A 21 -18.57 1.71 4.68
N ALA A 22 -17.28 1.64 4.31
CA ALA A 22 -16.47 2.84 4.16
C ALA A 22 -16.80 3.59 2.86
N ALA A 23 -16.82 4.93 2.90
CA ALA A 23 -16.72 5.75 1.69
C ALA A 23 -15.26 5.81 1.23
N VAL A 24 -14.98 5.41 -0.02
CA VAL A 24 -13.60 5.16 -0.48
C VAL A 24 -13.16 6.12 -1.56
N ALA A 25 -12.14 6.94 -1.27
CA ALA A 25 -11.38 7.65 -2.30
C ALA A 25 -10.41 6.67 -2.98
N VAL A 26 -10.68 6.34 -4.23
CA VAL A 26 -9.88 5.46 -5.10
C VAL A 26 -8.88 6.33 -5.86
N ASN A 27 -7.66 6.46 -5.34
CA ASN A 27 -6.63 7.22 -6.03
C ASN A 27 -5.96 6.38 -7.13
N TYR A 28 -5.75 6.98 -8.27
CA TYR A 28 -4.99 6.44 -9.39
C TYR A 28 -4.05 7.50 -9.99
N HIS A 29 -3.00 7.06 -10.69
CA HIS A 29 -2.08 7.98 -11.40
C HIS A 29 -2.41 8.06 -12.89
N THR A 30 -2.43 6.93 -13.60
CA THR A 30 -2.54 6.89 -15.06
C THR A 30 -3.75 6.13 -15.58
N ASP A 31 -4.22 5.11 -14.88
CA ASP A 31 -5.25 4.19 -15.35
C ASP A 31 -6.63 4.63 -14.86
N LYS A 32 -7.20 5.60 -15.60
CA LYS A 32 -8.51 6.19 -15.31
C LYS A 32 -9.63 5.16 -15.45
N ASP A 33 -9.64 4.44 -16.56
CA ASP A 33 -10.72 3.51 -16.90
C ASP A 33 -10.84 2.38 -15.86
N ALA A 34 -9.70 1.84 -15.40
CA ALA A 34 -9.71 0.84 -14.35
C ALA A 34 -10.22 1.40 -13.01
N ALA A 35 -9.86 2.65 -12.66
CA ALA A 35 -10.35 3.28 -11.44
C ALA A 35 -11.86 3.58 -11.51
N GLU A 36 -12.37 4.06 -12.64
CA GLU A 36 -13.80 4.33 -12.85
C GLU A 36 -14.61 3.03 -12.88
N THR A 37 -14.08 1.97 -13.51
CA THR A 37 -14.70 0.64 -13.48
C THR A 37 -14.81 0.10 -12.05
N LEU A 38 -13.78 0.28 -11.23
CA LEU A 38 -13.81 -0.12 -9.83
C LEU A 38 -14.86 0.68 -9.04
N VAL A 39 -14.92 2.00 -9.23
CA VAL A 39 -15.92 2.86 -8.58
C VAL A 39 -17.32 2.43 -8.97
N ALA A 40 -17.59 2.23 -10.26
CA ALA A 40 -18.90 1.77 -10.73
C ALA A 40 -19.29 0.41 -10.12
N ALA A 41 -18.33 -0.52 -9.98
CA ALA A 41 -18.59 -1.81 -9.34
C ALA A 41 -18.90 -1.68 -7.84
N ILE A 42 -18.22 -0.76 -7.12
CA ILE A 42 -18.51 -0.47 -5.71
C ILE A 42 -19.89 0.13 -5.56
N GLU A 43 -20.26 1.09 -6.41
CA GLU A 43 -21.57 1.75 -6.38
C GLU A 43 -22.70 0.79 -6.73
N ALA A 44 -22.51 -0.07 -7.72
CA ALA A 44 -23.47 -1.12 -8.09
C ALA A 44 -23.71 -2.12 -6.94
N ALA A 45 -22.73 -2.32 -6.06
CA ALA A 45 -22.86 -3.12 -4.83
C ALA A 45 -23.45 -2.33 -3.64
N GLY A 46 -23.88 -1.07 -3.85
CA GLY A 46 -24.44 -0.21 -2.80
C GLY A 46 -23.42 0.53 -1.94
N GLY A 47 -22.14 0.45 -2.27
CA GLY A 47 -21.07 1.20 -1.60
C GLY A 47 -20.95 2.64 -2.12
N ARG A 48 -20.03 3.41 -1.53
CA ARG A 48 -19.74 4.79 -1.93
C ARG A 48 -18.27 4.92 -2.25
N ALA A 49 -17.92 5.34 -3.47
CA ALA A 49 -16.55 5.55 -3.89
C ALA A 49 -16.40 6.74 -4.84
N LEU A 50 -15.17 7.24 -4.97
CA LEU A 50 -14.83 8.34 -5.88
C LEU A 50 -13.44 8.09 -6.47
N ALA A 51 -13.32 8.11 -7.80
CA ALA A 51 -12.04 8.02 -8.50
C ALA A 51 -11.34 9.38 -8.52
N LEU A 52 -10.10 9.44 -8.01
CA LEU A 52 -9.32 10.67 -7.89
C LEU A 52 -7.94 10.48 -8.51
N GLN A 53 -7.66 11.24 -9.59
CA GLN A 53 -6.36 11.22 -10.24
C GLN A 53 -5.35 12.07 -9.46
N ALA A 54 -4.23 11.48 -9.06
CA ALA A 54 -3.07 12.19 -8.54
C ALA A 54 -1.81 11.32 -8.60
N ASP A 55 -0.68 11.93 -8.92
CA ASP A 55 0.62 11.37 -8.57
C ASP A 55 0.94 11.76 -7.12
N VAL A 56 0.90 10.80 -6.23
CA VAL A 56 1.14 11.03 -4.80
C VAL A 56 2.61 11.27 -4.45
N THR A 57 3.52 11.14 -5.42
CA THR A 57 4.93 11.55 -5.25
C THR A 57 5.12 13.06 -5.45
N ASP A 58 4.13 13.75 -6.04
CA ASP A 58 4.07 15.20 -6.17
C ASP A 58 3.28 15.80 -5.00
N ALA A 59 3.90 16.73 -4.27
CA ALA A 59 3.33 17.29 -3.05
C ALA A 59 2.04 18.10 -3.31
N ALA A 60 1.99 18.87 -4.40
CA ALA A 60 0.83 19.69 -4.75
C ALA A 60 -0.35 18.82 -5.18
N ARG A 61 -0.10 17.80 -6.02
CA ARG A 61 -1.12 16.86 -6.46
C ARG A 61 -1.64 15.99 -5.29
N ALA A 62 -0.79 15.61 -4.35
CA ALA A 62 -1.21 14.91 -3.14
C ALA A 62 -2.10 15.80 -2.26
N ALA A 63 -1.81 17.10 -2.15
CA ALA A 63 -2.63 18.05 -1.41
C ALA A 63 -4.02 18.21 -2.06
N ASP A 64 -4.09 18.38 -3.37
CA ASP A 64 -5.36 18.46 -4.11
C ASP A 64 -6.19 17.18 -3.97
N LEU A 65 -5.52 16.00 -4.02
CA LEU A 65 -6.15 14.71 -3.81
C LEU A 65 -6.84 14.65 -2.44
N VAL A 66 -6.12 14.96 -1.36
CA VAL A 66 -6.65 14.91 0.01
C VAL A 66 -7.80 15.90 0.17
N ALA A 67 -7.60 17.15 -0.26
CA ALA A 67 -8.63 18.19 -0.16
C ALA A 67 -9.92 17.81 -0.90
N ARG A 68 -9.81 17.17 -2.08
CA ARG A 68 -10.97 16.66 -2.81
C ARG A 68 -11.63 15.48 -2.11
N ALA A 69 -10.84 14.52 -1.62
CA ALA A 69 -11.36 13.36 -0.89
C ALA A 69 -12.16 13.81 0.34
N GLU A 70 -11.61 14.74 1.14
CA GLU A 70 -12.26 15.24 2.34
C GLU A 70 -13.52 16.07 2.06
N ARG A 71 -13.50 16.89 1.02
CA ARG A 71 -14.67 17.68 0.61
C ARG A 71 -15.83 16.80 0.16
N GLU A 72 -15.55 15.71 -0.55
CA GLU A 72 -16.57 14.90 -1.22
C GLU A 72 -17.04 13.70 -0.36
N LEU A 73 -16.14 13.15 0.46
CA LEU A 73 -16.40 11.95 1.24
C LEU A 73 -16.35 12.16 2.76
N GLY A 74 -15.89 13.33 3.22
CA GLY A 74 -15.64 13.64 4.62
C GLY A 74 -14.21 13.35 5.06
N PRO A 75 -13.86 13.64 6.32
CA PRO A 75 -12.52 13.48 6.86
C PRO A 75 -11.95 12.08 6.62
N VAL A 76 -10.66 12.00 6.29
CA VAL A 76 -10.00 10.69 6.09
C VAL A 76 -9.70 10.05 7.45
N ASP A 77 -10.43 9.01 7.82
CA ASP A 77 -10.18 8.21 9.03
C ASP A 77 -9.23 7.03 8.75
N ILE A 78 -9.16 6.56 7.51
CA ILE A 78 -8.31 5.42 7.10
C ILE A 78 -7.48 5.83 5.87
N LEU A 79 -6.15 5.80 6.00
CA LEU A 79 -5.21 5.95 4.89
C LEU A 79 -4.54 4.61 4.58
N VAL A 80 -4.80 4.05 3.40
CA VAL A 80 -4.02 2.91 2.87
C VAL A 80 -2.99 3.45 1.89
N ALA A 81 -1.74 3.52 2.32
CA ALA A 81 -0.60 3.95 1.52
C ALA A 81 -0.06 2.75 0.71
N ASN A 82 -0.71 2.49 -0.43
CA ASN A 82 -0.41 1.35 -1.30
C ASN A 82 0.36 1.75 -2.57
N ALA A 83 0.29 3.00 -3.01
CA ALA A 83 0.99 3.46 -4.20
C ALA A 83 2.50 3.20 -4.11
N ILE A 84 3.06 2.68 -5.22
CA ILE A 84 4.51 2.54 -5.41
C ILE A 84 4.91 3.66 -6.37
N GLY A 85 5.68 4.63 -5.90
CA GLY A 85 6.08 5.81 -6.67
C GLY A 85 7.04 5.53 -7.85
N VAL A 86 7.42 4.29 -8.04
CA VAL A 86 8.43 3.87 -9.03
C VAL A 86 7.77 2.98 -10.09
N GLY A 87 7.47 3.49 -11.24
CA GLY A 87 6.91 2.71 -12.36
C GLY A 87 7.62 1.35 -12.61
N ALA A 88 7.50 0.77 -13.76
CA ALA A 88 7.98 -0.57 -14.14
C ALA A 88 9.50 -0.86 -13.88
N ARG A 89 10.30 0.16 -13.56
CA ARG A 89 11.74 0.00 -13.26
C ARG A 89 12.03 -0.71 -11.94
N ALA A 90 11.18 -0.57 -10.92
CA ALA A 90 11.42 -1.14 -9.59
C ALA A 90 11.31 -2.68 -9.52
N GLY A 91 10.63 -3.29 -10.48
CA GLY A 91 10.35 -4.73 -10.48
C GLY A 91 11.36 -5.60 -11.22
N ARG A 92 12.36 -5.03 -11.90
CA ARG A 92 13.37 -5.82 -12.62
C ARG A 92 14.54 -6.14 -11.73
N PRO A 93 14.86 -7.44 -11.52
CA PRO A 93 16.04 -7.83 -10.76
C PRO A 93 17.31 -7.27 -11.40
N SER A 94 18.14 -6.62 -10.57
CA SER A 94 19.48 -6.14 -10.97
C SER A 94 20.46 -6.34 -9.81
N PRO A 95 21.66 -6.92 -10.07
CA PRO A 95 22.68 -7.02 -9.03
C PRO A 95 23.01 -5.62 -8.48
N LEU A 96 23.10 -5.50 -7.15
CA LEU A 96 23.31 -4.21 -6.49
C LEU A 96 24.60 -3.52 -6.97
N LEU A 97 25.65 -4.30 -7.20
CA LEU A 97 26.93 -3.79 -7.72
C LEU A 97 26.88 -3.26 -9.16
N ARG A 98 25.80 -3.55 -9.90
CA ARG A 98 25.56 -3.06 -11.28
C ARG A 98 24.49 -1.98 -11.33
N THR A 99 23.88 -1.65 -10.20
CA THR A 99 22.85 -0.60 -10.11
C THR A 99 23.54 0.71 -9.79
N ALA A 100 23.32 1.74 -10.61
CA ALA A 100 23.84 3.07 -10.31
C ALA A 100 23.23 3.60 -8.99
N PRO A 101 24.03 4.24 -8.13
CA PRO A 101 23.53 4.77 -6.86
C PRO A 101 22.30 5.70 -7.05
N GLU A 102 22.30 6.51 -8.10
CA GLU A 102 21.22 7.45 -8.43
C GLU A 102 19.91 6.72 -8.73
N ASP A 103 19.96 5.60 -9.45
CA ASP A 103 18.78 4.78 -9.74
C ASP A 103 18.22 4.14 -8.46
N ALA A 104 19.11 3.66 -7.58
CA ALA A 104 18.71 3.08 -6.31
C ALA A 104 18.07 4.13 -5.39
N LEU A 105 18.67 5.30 -5.28
CA LEU A 105 18.16 6.41 -4.47
C LEU A 105 16.84 6.96 -5.02
N ALA A 106 16.67 7.04 -6.34
CA ALA A 106 15.42 7.46 -6.95
C ALA A 106 14.23 6.54 -6.57
N VAL A 107 14.47 5.23 -6.46
CA VAL A 107 13.44 4.28 -6.01
C VAL A 107 13.08 4.50 -4.54
N VAL A 108 14.08 4.74 -3.69
CA VAL A 108 13.86 5.03 -2.27
C VAL A 108 13.10 6.35 -2.09
N ASP A 109 13.53 7.41 -2.77
CA ASP A 109 12.90 8.73 -2.74
C ASP A 109 11.43 8.67 -3.17
N ALA A 110 11.14 8.05 -4.31
CA ALA A 110 9.78 7.93 -4.80
C ALA A 110 8.88 7.12 -3.87
N GLN A 111 9.39 6.03 -3.27
CA GLN A 111 8.64 5.25 -2.28
C GLN A 111 8.31 6.08 -1.04
N LEU A 112 9.29 6.82 -0.53
CA LEU A 112 9.09 7.65 0.66
C LEU A 112 8.15 8.83 0.37
N ARG A 113 8.27 9.50 -0.77
CA ARG A 113 7.33 10.57 -1.17
C ARG A 113 5.90 10.04 -1.28
N ALA A 114 5.69 8.88 -1.91
CA ALA A 114 4.37 8.27 -2.05
C ALA A 114 3.72 7.94 -0.70
N PHE A 115 4.51 7.76 0.36
CA PHE A 115 4.02 7.58 1.73
C PHE A 115 3.90 8.89 2.49
N LEU A 116 4.96 9.70 2.52
CA LEU A 116 5.06 10.86 3.39
C LEU A 116 4.13 12.01 2.98
N HIS A 117 3.90 12.23 1.67
CA HIS A 117 3.00 13.31 1.26
C HIS A 117 1.56 13.08 1.75
N PRO A 118 0.89 11.93 1.47
CA PRO A 118 -0.45 11.69 2.01
C PRO A 118 -0.49 11.66 3.54
N VAL A 119 0.52 11.07 4.19
CA VAL A 119 0.61 11.00 5.66
C VAL A 119 0.62 12.40 6.28
N ARG A 120 1.48 13.29 5.78
CA ARG A 120 1.59 14.68 6.31
C ARG A 120 0.31 15.51 6.13
N LEU A 121 -0.50 15.17 5.16
CA LEU A 121 -1.77 15.86 4.89
C LEU A 121 -2.93 15.31 5.73
N VAL A 122 -2.98 14.01 5.93
CA VAL A 122 -4.12 13.34 6.56
C VAL A 122 -3.94 13.17 8.07
N VAL A 123 -2.74 12.82 8.53
CA VAL A 123 -2.50 12.47 9.94
C VAL A 123 -2.75 13.62 10.92
N PRO A 124 -2.44 14.89 10.64
CA PRO A 124 -2.79 15.98 11.55
C PRO A 124 -4.27 16.03 11.92
N GLY A 125 -5.17 15.88 10.92
CA GLY A 125 -6.61 15.81 11.19
C GLY A 125 -7.04 14.56 11.96
N MET A 126 -6.35 13.41 11.77
CA MET A 126 -6.58 12.22 12.61
C MET A 126 -6.18 12.47 14.06
N VAL A 127 -5.03 13.13 14.31
CA VAL A 127 -4.55 13.50 15.64
C VAL A 127 -5.52 14.45 16.34
N GLU A 128 -6.01 15.47 15.64
CA GLU A 128 -7.00 16.41 16.18
C GLU A 128 -8.31 15.72 16.59
N ARG A 129 -8.74 14.72 15.83
CA ARG A 129 -9.93 13.92 16.14
C ARG A 129 -9.70 12.82 17.18
N GLY A 130 -8.46 12.57 17.59
CA GLY A 130 -8.10 11.50 18.54
C GLY A 130 -8.30 10.08 17.98
N ARG A 131 -8.40 9.93 16.65
CA ARG A 131 -8.63 8.64 16.00
C ARG A 131 -8.16 8.64 14.55
N GLY A 132 -7.68 7.50 14.08
CA GLY A 132 -7.30 7.30 12.69
C GLY A 132 -6.42 6.07 12.51
N THR A 133 -6.34 5.60 11.29
CA THR A 133 -5.50 4.45 10.95
C THR A 133 -4.76 4.66 9.64
N VAL A 134 -3.45 4.43 9.68
CA VAL A 134 -2.60 4.37 8.49
C VAL A 134 -2.13 2.93 8.30
N VAL A 135 -2.38 2.35 7.13
CA VAL A 135 -1.85 1.05 6.74
C VAL A 135 -0.96 1.22 5.52
N ALA A 136 0.33 0.97 5.68
CA ALA A 136 1.29 1.01 4.58
C ALA A 136 1.43 -0.37 3.93
N VAL A 137 1.43 -0.42 2.60
CA VAL A 137 1.72 -1.66 1.86
C VAL A 137 3.21 -1.72 1.51
N GLY A 138 3.91 -2.52 2.31
CA GLY A 138 5.34 -2.80 2.17
C GLY A 138 5.63 -3.93 1.18
N ALA A 139 6.59 -4.76 1.53
CA ALA A 139 6.88 -6.06 0.89
C ALA A 139 7.74 -6.91 1.83
N SER A 140 7.60 -8.22 1.81
CA SER A 140 8.47 -9.16 2.55
C SER A 140 9.94 -9.04 2.17
N LEU A 141 10.22 -8.43 1.00
CA LEU A 141 11.56 -8.12 0.49
C LEU A 141 12.37 -7.23 1.44
N SER A 142 11.73 -6.36 2.22
CA SER A 142 12.43 -5.46 3.16
C SER A 142 13.23 -6.21 4.23
N ARG A 143 12.82 -7.44 4.56
CA ARG A 143 13.52 -8.27 5.56
C ARG A 143 14.18 -9.52 4.97
N ARG A 144 13.79 -9.92 3.75
CA ARG A 144 14.39 -11.09 3.06
C ARG A 144 15.57 -10.71 2.19
N SER A 145 15.54 -9.51 1.62
CA SER A 145 16.58 -8.93 0.75
C SER A 145 17.17 -9.93 -0.28
N PRO A 146 16.34 -10.56 -1.13
CA PRO A 146 16.82 -11.55 -2.08
C PRO A 146 17.72 -10.91 -3.13
N GLU A 147 18.61 -11.71 -3.70
CA GLU A 147 19.52 -11.30 -4.76
C GLU A 147 18.74 -10.62 -5.92
N GLY A 148 19.30 -9.53 -6.45
CA GLY A 148 18.72 -8.74 -7.53
C GLY A 148 17.63 -7.74 -7.10
N PHE A 149 17.13 -7.79 -5.89
CA PHE A 149 16.08 -6.89 -5.39
C PHE A 149 16.55 -5.85 -4.37
N GLY A 150 17.86 -5.58 -4.33
CA GLY A 150 18.46 -4.67 -3.34
C GLY A 150 17.82 -3.30 -3.29
N THR A 151 17.57 -2.69 -4.44
CA THR A 151 16.94 -1.36 -4.54
C THR A 151 15.54 -1.34 -3.93
N LEU A 152 14.69 -2.32 -4.29
CA LEU A 152 13.34 -2.40 -3.75
C LEU A 152 13.36 -2.77 -2.27
N SER A 153 14.29 -3.63 -1.84
CA SER A 153 14.47 -3.97 -0.42
C SER A 153 14.83 -2.74 0.40
N MET A 154 15.76 -1.88 -0.08
CA MET A 154 16.11 -0.62 0.58
C MET A 154 14.88 0.31 0.70
N ALA A 155 14.13 0.50 -0.39
CA ALA A 155 12.94 1.35 -0.38
C ALA A 155 11.87 0.86 0.62
N LYS A 156 11.62 -0.45 0.65
CA LYS A 156 10.64 -1.04 1.55
C LYS A 156 11.13 -1.11 3.01
N SER A 157 12.44 -1.18 3.24
CA SER A 157 13.04 -1.06 4.59
C SER A 157 12.94 0.37 5.13
N ALA A 158 13.16 1.37 4.28
CA ALA A 158 12.97 2.77 4.65
C ALA A 158 11.49 3.07 5.01
N LEU A 159 10.54 2.50 4.25
CA LEU A 159 9.11 2.58 4.58
C LEU A 159 8.80 1.92 5.94
N ASP A 160 9.35 0.74 6.25
CA ASP A 160 9.16 0.07 7.55
C ASP A 160 9.66 0.94 8.71
N ALA A 161 10.85 1.55 8.55
CA ALA A 161 11.38 2.47 9.55
C ALA A 161 10.45 3.68 9.75
N ALA A 162 9.95 4.29 8.67
CA ALA A 162 9.03 5.42 8.73
C ALA A 162 7.71 5.07 9.44
N VAL A 163 7.14 3.89 9.18
CA VAL A 163 5.93 3.38 9.83
C VAL A 163 6.14 3.23 11.34
N ARG A 164 7.25 2.62 11.76
CA ARG A 164 7.54 2.44 13.19
C ARG A 164 7.76 3.75 13.94
N THR A 165 8.43 4.70 13.31
CA THR A 165 8.63 6.04 13.88
C THR A 165 7.30 6.77 14.01
N LEU A 166 6.52 6.84 12.94
CA LEU A 166 5.22 7.51 12.95
C LEU A 166 4.26 6.89 14.00
N ALA A 167 4.25 5.56 14.12
CA ALA A 167 3.42 4.88 15.11
C ALA A 167 3.72 5.33 16.55
N ARG A 168 4.99 5.60 16.88
CA ARG A 168 5.40 6.12 18.19
C ARG A 168 4.99 7.58 18.40
N GLU A 169 5.09 8.38 17.34
CA GLU A 169 4.80 9.83 17.40
C GLU A 169 3.30 10.11 17.56
N VAL A 170 2.44 9.35 16.85
CA VAL A 170 1.00 9.62 16.81
C VAL A 170 0.14 8.66 17.66
N GLY A 171 0.73 7.57 18.16
CA GLY A 171 0.06 6.61 19.03
C GLY A 171 -0.58 7.22 20.27
N PRO A 172 0.11 8.14 21.00
CA PRO A 172 -0.48 8.85 22.15
C PRO A 172 -1.74 9.65 21.81
N ALA A 173 -1.92 10.05 20.54
CA ALA A 173 -3.11 10.75 20.04
C ALA A 173 -4.17 9.81 19.45
N GLY A 174 -4.10 8.51 19.71
CA GLY A 174 -5.10 7.55 19.27
C GLY A 174 -5.02 7.15 17.79
N VAL A 175 -3.92 7.49 17.08
CA VAL A 175 -3.72 7.12 15.68
C VAL A 175 -2.83 5.89 15.57
N ARG A 176 -3.29 4.86 14.85
CA ARG A 176 -2.54 3.61 14.64
C ARG A 176 -1.86 3.61 13.28
N VAL A 177 -0.64 3.09 13.22
CA VAL A 177 0.14 3.01 11.98
C VAL A 177 0.78 1.64 11.88
N ASN A 178 0.44 0.87 10.85
CA ASN A 178 0.95 -0.48 10.64
C ASN A 178 1.42 -0.70 9.20
N LEU A 179 2.25 -1.73 9.00
CA LEU A 179 2.72 -2.15 7.69
C LEU A 179 2.28 -3.58 7.41
N VAL A 180 1.67 -3.78 6.25
CA VAL A 180 1.44 -5.10 5.65
C VAL A 180 2.54 -5.37 4.65
N ALA A 181 3.18 -6.54 4.74
CA ALA A 181 4.31 -6.94 3.92
C ALA A 181 3.97 -8.17 3.05
N PRO A 182 3.42 -7.95 1.84
CA PRO A 182 3.09 -9.02 0.93
C PRO A 182 4.31 -9.79 0.43
N GLY A 183 4.11 -11.07 0.13
CA GLY A 183 4.99 -11.90 -0.69
C GLY A 183 4.77 -11.67 -2.18
N LEU A 184 4.89 -12.74 -2.98
CA LEU A 184 4.51 -12.71 -4.39
C LEU A 184 2.98 -12.80 -4.52
N ILE A 185 2.38 -11.70 -4.95
CA ILE A 185 0.94 -11.58 -5.17
C ILE A 185 0.66 -11.60 -6.68
N LEU A 186 -0.17 -12.54 -7.12
CA LEU A 186 -0.60 -12.65 -8.51
C LEU A 186 -1.72 -11.64 -8.77
N SER A 187 -1.37 -10.53 -9.38
CA SER A 187 -2.28 -9.51 -9.85
C SER A 187 -2.01 -9.23 -11.33
N GLU A 188 -2.76 -8.34 -11.93
CA GLU A 188 -2.52 -7.89 -13.32
C GLU A 188 -1.10 -7.35 -13.51
N LEU A 189 -0.48 -6.82 -12.45
CA LEU A 189 0.90 -6.35 -12.46
C LEU A 189 1.93 -7.48 -12.46
N ALA A 190 1.55 -8.69 -12.08
CA ALA A 190 2.41 -9.87 -12.00
C ALA A 190 2.37 -10.74 -13.27
N THR A 191 1.62 -10.36 -14.30
CA THR A 191 1.48 -11.13 -15.56
C THR A 191 2.79 -11.33 -16.30
N HIS A 192 3.74 -10.41 -16.14
CA HIS A 192 5.08 -10.49 -16.73
C HIS A 192 6.00 -11.52 -16.04
N ILE A 193 5.61 -12.06 -14.88
CA ILE A 193 6.41 -13.06 -14.14
C ILE A 193 6.20 -14.43 -14.81
N PRO A 194 7.28 -15.07 -15.34
CA PRO A 194 7.17 -16.35 -16.01
C PRO A 194 6.59 -17.44 -15.10
N GLU A 195 5.84 -18.36 -15.68
CA GLU A 195 5.22 -19.47 -14.95
C GLU A 195 6.22 -20.29 -14.11
N PRO A 196 7.43 -20.65 -14.59
CA PRO A 196 8.39 -21.37 -13.77
C PRO A 196 8.79 -20.63 -12.48
N VAL A 197 8.85 -19.27 -12.55
CA VAL A 197 9.15 -18.43 -11.37
C VAL A 197 7.97 -18.43 -10.40
N ARG A 198 6.73 -18.35 -10.90
CA ARG A 198 5.51 -18.42 -10.09
C ARG A 198 5.39 -19.78 -9.41
N ALA A 199 5.60 -20.88 -10.15
CA ALA A 199 5.57 -22.24 -9.62
C ALA A 199 6.67 -22.47 -8.57
N ALA A 200 7.90 -22.01 -8.83
CA ALA A 200 9.00 -22.11 -7.88
C ALA A 200 8.71 -21.32 -6.59
N ASN A 201 8.11 -20.14 -6.70
CA ASN A 201 7.71 -19.37 -5.52
C ASN A 201 6.60 -20.10 -4.74
N ALA A 202 5.56 -20.58 -5.40
CA ALA A 202 4.48 -21.33 -4.76
C ALA A 202 5.01 -22.57 -4.02
N ALA A 203 5.96 -23.30 -4.61
CA ALA A 203 6.59 -24.45 -3.97
C ALA A 203 7.39 -24.11 -2.71
N ARG A 204 7.85 -22.87 -2.57
CA ARG A 204 8.60 -22.38 -1.41
C ARG A 204 7.72 -21.84 -0.29
N THR A 205 6.47 -21.47 -0.58
CA THR A 205 5.53 -21.01 0.45
C THR A 205 5.06 -22.19 1.30
N ALA A 206 4.82 -21.98 2.58
CA ALA A 206 4.24 -23.00 3.44
C ALA A 206 2.83 -23.41 2.99
N VAL A 207 2.05 -22.44 2.48
CA VAL A 207 0.68 -22.68 1.96
C VAL A 207 0.63 -23.22 0.53
N ARG A 208 1.78 -23.43 -0.10
CA ARG A 208 1.93 -24.05 -1.44
C ARG A 208 1.19 -23.32 -2.57
N ARG A 209 0.97 -22.02 -2.44
CA ARG A 209 0.42 -21.17 -3.50
C ARG A 209 1.02 -19.76 -3.43
N ASN A 210 0.92 -19.03 -4.54
CA ASN A 210 1.14 -17.58 -4.51
C ASN A 210 -0.07 -16.88 -3.87
N GLY A 211 0.14 -15.67 -3.38
CA GLY A 211 -0.93 -14.86 -2.83
C GLY A 211 -1.79 -14.20 -3.92
N THR A 212 -2.98 -13.77 -3.55
CA THR A 212 -3.88 -12.94 -4.35
C THR A 212 -4.01 -11.54 -3.72
N PRO A 213 -4.49 -10.54 -4.48
CA PRO A 213 -4.81 -9.23 -3.91
C PRO A 213 -5.73 -9.29 -2.70
N GLU A 214 -6.70 -10.22 -2.69
CA GLU A 214 -7.67 -10.41 -1.61
C GLU A 214 -7.00 -10.91 -0.33
N ASP A 215 -5.99 -11.79 -0.41
CA ASP A 215 -5.23 -12.24 0.76
C ASP A 215 -4.63 -11.04 1.52
N VAL A 216 -4.15 -10.04 0.79
CA VAL A 216 -3.59 -8.80 1.37
C VAL A 216 -4.69 -7.86 1.84
N ALA A 217 -5.75 -7.68 1.04
CA ALA A 217 -6.86 -6.78 1.34
C ALA A 217 -7.55 -7.14 2.67
N HIS A 218 -7.72 -8.43 2.97
CA HIS A 218 -8.29 -8.89 4.24
C HIS A 218 -7.45 -8.45 5.43
N THR A 219 -6.11 -8.55 5.35
CA THR A 219 -5.21 -8.09 6.40
C THR A 219 -5.25 -6.57 6.55
N VAL A 220 -5.27 -5.83 5.44
CA VAL A 220 -5.40 -4.36 5.47
C VAL A 220 -6.72 -3.95 6.11
N ALA A 221 -7.83 -4.60 5.75
CA ALA A 221 -9.14 -4.28 6.29
C ALA A 221 -9.27 -4.64 7.78
N PHE A 222 -8.62 -5.72 8.25
CA PHE A 222 -8.48 -6.02 9.68
C PHE A 222 -7.71 -4.91 10.41
N LEU A 223 -6.54 -4.52 9.91
CA LEU A 223 -5.76 -3.44 10.53
C LEU A 223 -6.47 -2.09 10.52
N ALA A 224 -7.35 -1.85 9.56
CA ALA A 224 -8.16 -0.64 9.47
C ALA A 224 -9.35 -0.65 10.44
N SER A 225 -9.74 -1.78 10.99
CA SER A 225 -10.89 -1.94 11.88
C SER A 225 -10.54 -1.74 13.35
N GLU A 226 -11.57 -1.61 14.19
CA GLU A 226 -11.44 -1.54 15.65
C GLU A 226 -10.95 -2.86 16.28
N GLU A 227 -11.09 -3.99 15.58
CA GLU A 227 -10.56 -5.28 16.02
C GLU A 227 -9.04 -5.25 16.19
N ALA A 228 -8.36 -4.35 15.45
CA ALA A 228 -6.92 -4.12 15.55
C ALA A 228 -6.54 -2.95 16.49
N SER A 229 -7.42 -2.55 17.42
CA SER A 229 -7.24 -1.37 18.29
C SER A 229 -5.95 -1.36 19.11
N TYR A 230 -5.38 -2.55 19.42
CA TYR A 230 -4.12 -2.67 20.17
C TYR A 230 -2.90 -2.96 19.27
N LEU A 231 -3.04 -2.81 17.94
CA LEU A 231 -1.97 -3.03 16.96
C LEU A 231 -1.52 -1.71 16.36
N THR A 232 -0.27 -1.31 16.68
CA THR A 232 0.42 -0.17 16.05
C THR A 232 1.92 -0.43 15.97
N GLY A 233 2.60 0.09 14.95
CA GLY A 233 4.01 -0.15 14.67
C GLY A 233 4.31 -1.58 14.17
N GLY A 234 3.28 -2.36 13.86
CA GLY A 234 3.38 -3.75 13.44
C GLY A 234 3.90 -3.90 12.00
N TYR A 235 4.65 -4.97 11.79
CA TYR A 235 5.07 -5.46 10.48
C TYR A 235 4.43 -6.84 10.25
N LEU A 236 3.35 -6.88 9.48
CA LEU A 236 2.56 -8.09 9.28
C LEU A 236 2.89 -8.73 7.93
N LEU A 237 3.48 -9.92 7.96
CA LEU A 237 3.74 -10.73 6.76
C LEU A 237 2.44 -11.30 6.19
N VAL A 238 2.25 -11.13 4.88
CA VAL A 238 1.19 -11.78 4.09
C VAL A 238 1.87 -12.44 2.89
N ASP A 239 2.66 -13.48 3.13
CA ASP A 239 3.56 -14.09 2.16
C ASP A 239 3.47 -15.62 2.09
N GLY A 240 2.42 -16.19 2.69
CA GLY A 240 2.19 -17.63 2.69
C GLY A 240 3.25 -18.41 3.46
N GLY A 241 3.94 -17.78 4.43
CA GLY A 241 5.00 -18.41 5.20
C GLY A 241 6.30 -18.60 4.42
N THR A 242 6.57 -17.72 3.46
CA THR A 242 7.88 -17.70 2.75
C THR A 242 8.98 -17.14 3.63
N ALA A 243 8.67 -16.14 4.46
CA ALA A 243 9.55 -15.62 5.50
C ALA A 243 8.89 -15.87 6.87
N MET A 244 9.58 -16.57 7.74
CA MET A 244 9.17 -16.81 9.13
C MET A 244 10.13 -15.99 10.01
N LEU A 245 9.69 -14.77 10.41
CA LEU A 245 10.49 -13.80 11.19
C LEU A 245 10.08 -13.83 12.66
#